data_d3281dc66a919594657c03bda92702d9
#
_entry.id   d3281dc66a919594657c03bda92702d9
#
_cell.length_a   1.000
_cell.length_b   1.000
_cell.length_c   1.000
_cell.angle_alpha   90.00
_cell.angle_beta   90.00
_cell.angle_gamma   90.00
#
_symmetry.space_group_name_H-M   'P 1'
#
loop_
_entity.id
_entity.type
_entity.pdbx_description
1 polymer ?
#
loop_
_entity_poly.entity_id
_entity_poly.type
_entity_poly.pdbx_seq_one_letter_code
_entity_poly.pdbx_strand_id
1 'polypeptide(L)'
;MSNHQSFTRRSFLKSAAVLGAVMAAQPAALSLAAAKKEKFKISLAQWSLNKRFLKRPGAEPLDNLEFAKIARSVGIDGVEYVNQMFKDKAKDEAYLGEMKKRAAGEGVKSLLIMCDGEGSIGAPQEAARAKTVESHLKWLDAAKFLGCHSIRVNAASDAKLAWNEQAKLAADGLHRLGLEADKRGLWVVVENHGGTSSNGKWLVQVMQAADHKRVGILPDFGNFYTDRVKSEMYNPYQGLREFMPWVKEAVSAKAYDWDTGAGKFYTEDRREKIEMTLDYERLIKIVVAAGYSGYIGIEYEGQKHSEIDGIKRTKQALEEIRAML
;
A
#
# COMPACT_ATOMS: atom_id res chain seq x y z
N MET A 1 -5.32 -73.00 -39.95
CA MET A 1 -5.86 -74.06 -39.07
C MET A 1 -6.30 -73.27 -37.81
N SER A 2 -7.56 -72.86 -37.78
CA SER A 2 -8.69 -73.41 -36.99
C SER A 2 -8.34 -73.52 -35.50
N ASN A 3 -9.06 -72.96 -34.54
CA ASN A 3 -10.48 -72.94 -34.43
C ASN A 3 -10.93 -72.00 -33.30
N HIS A 4 -12.06 -71.38 -33.51
CA HIS A 4 -12.98 -70.84 -32.56
C HIS A 4 -13.24 -71.71 -31.33
N GLN A 5 -13.58 -71.10 -30.17
CA GLN A 5 -14.94 -71.22 -29.62
C GLN A 5 -15.21 -70.29 -28.43
N SER A 6 -16.31 -69.59 -28.54
CA SER A 6 -17.10 -68.90 -27.54
C SER A 6 -17.87 -69.86 -26.64
N PHE A 7 -18.23 -69.46 -25.42
CA PHE A 7 -19.47 -69.86 -24.66
C PHE A 7 -19.61 -68.98 -23.42
N THR A 8 -20.51 -68.07 -23.37
CA THR A 8 -21.89 -67.87 -22.90
C THR A 8 -22.21 -68.30 -21.44
N ARG A 9 -22.66 -67.27 -20.75
CA ARG A 9 -23.72 -67.11 -19.71
C ARG A 9 -24.29 -68.36 -19.07
N ARG A 10 -24.43 -68.32 -17.77
CA ARG A 10 -25.65 -68.39 -16.89
C ARG A 10 -25.40 -69.09 -15.52
N SER A 11 -25.71 -68.29 -14.50
CA SER A 11 -26.52 -68.58 -13.29
C SER A 11 -26.22 -69.80 -12.42
N PHE A 12 -26.04 -69.49 -11.13
CA PHE A 12 -26.85 -70.12 -10.08
C PHE A 12 -26.94 -69.22 -8.83
N LEU A 13 -28.15 -68.94 -8.46
CA LEU A 13 -28.60 -68.37 -7.17
C LEU A 13 -28.44 -69.46 -6.07
N LYS A 14 -28.05 -69.06 -4.87
CA LYS A 14 -28.75 -69.45 -3.63
C LYS A 14 -28.19 -68.68 -2.40
N SER A 15 -29.05 -67.92 -1.85
CA SER A 15 -29.34 -67.47 -0.49
C SER A 15 -28.42 -67.91 0.66
N ALA A 16 -27.92 -66.91 1.43
CA ALA A 16 -27.88 -67.00 2.91
C ALA A 16 -28.05 -65.55 3.46
N ALA A 17 -29.12 -65.34 4.20
CA ALA A 17 -29.41 -64.13 4.93
C ALA A 17 -28.49 -64.05 6.17
N VAL A 18 -27.78 -62.92 6.31
CA VAL A 18 -27.19 -62.49 7.57
C VAL A 18 -27.61 -61.04 7.78
N LEU A 19 -28.42 -60.80 8.81
CA LEU A 19 -28.75 -59.48 9.33
C LEU A 19 -27.43 -58.80 9.82
N GLY A 20 -27.00 -57.79 9.11
CA GLY A 20 -25.96 -56.89 9.56
C GLY A 20 -26.53 -55.48 9.59
N ALA A 21 -26.60 -54.87 10.77
CA ALA A 21 -27.08 -53.52 10.98
C ALA A 21 -26.23 -52.55 10.16
N VAL A 22 -26.83 -51.87 9.15
CA VAL A 22 -26.24 -50.77 8.45
C VAL A 22 -26.38 -49.53 9.32
N MET A 23 -25.32 -49.21 10.03
CA MET A 23 -25.13 -47.85 10.57
C MET A 23 -24.97 -46.91 9.38
N ALA A 24 -25.99 -46.15 9.11
CA ALA A 24 -25.91 -45.02 8.14
C ALA A 24 -24.94 -43.97 8.68
N ALA A 25 -23.70 -44.03 8.22
CA ALA A 25 -22.76 -42.93 8.37
C ALA A 25 -23.28 -41.75 7.51
N GLN A 26 -23.93 -40.79 8.14
CA GLN A 26 -24.22 -39.51 7.53
C GLN A 26 -22.88 -38.87 7.16
N PRO A 27 -22.64 -38.46 5.90
CA PRO A 27 -21.50 -37.66 5.58
C PRO A 27 -21.68 -36.31 6.29
N ALA A 28 -20.81 -36.05 7.26
CA ALA A 28 -20.66 -34.70 7.81
C ALA A 28 -20.36 -33.76 6.67
N ALA A 29 -21.38 -33.06 6.19
CA ALA A 29 -21.21 -31.95 5.29
C ALA A 29 -20.37 -30.91 6.03
N LEU A 30 -19.06 -30.93 5.82
CA LEU A 30 -18.19 -29.79 6.12
C LEU A 30 -18.74 -28.62 5.30
N SER A 31 -19.57 -27.81 5.93
CA SER A 31 -19.90 -26.49 5.44
C SER A 31 -18.57 -25.72 5.36
N LEU A 32 -17.94 -25.70 4.18
CA LEU A 32 -16.99 -24.68 3.84
C LEU A 32 -17.81 -23.37 3.81
N ALA A 33 -17.89 -22.71 4.96
CA ALA A 33 -18.29 -21.32 4.99
C ALA A 33 -17.31 -20.61 4.06
N ALA A 34 -17.78 -20.18 2.89
CA ALA A 34 -16.99 -19.39 1.98
C ALA A 34 -16.44 -18.21 2.77
N ALA A 35 -15.13 -18.19 2.99
CA ALA A 35 -14.48 -17.12 3.75
C ALA A 35 -14.91 -15.80 3.10
N LYS A 36 -15.61 -14.97 3.86
CA LYS A 36 -16.11 -13.68 3.38
C LYS A 36 -14.89 -12.92 2.86
N LYS A 37 -14.85 -12.62 1.55
CA LYS A 37 -13.70 -11.94 0.93
C LYS A 37 -13.43 -10.65 1.69
N GLU A 38 -12.23 -10.50 2.22
CA GLU A 38 -11.85 -9.29 2.94
C GLU A 38 -12.06 -8.06 2.08
N LYS A 39 -12.63 -7.01 2.66
CA LYS A 39 -12.90 -5.75 1.95
C LYS A 39 -11.62 -5.05 1.50
N PHE A 40 -10.55 -5.18 2.29
CA PHE A 40 -9.20 -4.71 1.98
C PHE A 40 -8.19 -5.46 2.84
N LYS A 41 -6.92 -5.35 2.50
CA LYS A 41 -5.78 -5.88 3.28
C LYS A 41 -5.06 -4.74 3.99
N ILE A 42 -4.23 -5.08 4.96
CA ILE A 42 -3.47 -4.11 5.75
C ILE A 42 -1.99 -4.33 5.49
N SER A 43 -1.26 -3.28 5.14
CA SER A 43 0.20 -3.24 5.05
C SER A 43 0.81 -2.28 6.07
N LEU A 44 2.13 -2.31 6.21
CA LEU A 44 2.90 -1.43 7.05
C LEU A 44 3.86 -0.60 6.19
N ALA A 45 3.71 0.72 6.27
CA ALA A 45 4.68 1.66 5.73
C ALA A 45 5.88 1.78 6.68
N GLN A 46 7.08 1.63 6.15
CA GLN A 46 8.33 1.68 6.91
C GLN A 46 8.53 3.05 7.61
N TRP A 47 7.92 4.09 7.05
CA TRP A 47 7.95 5.42 7.66
C TRP A 47 7.32 5.46 9.06
N SER A 48 6.41 4.56 9.40
CA SER A 48 5.87 4.42 10.76
C SER A 48 6.94 4.18 11.83
N LEU A 49 8.13 3.72 11.42
CA LEU A 49 9.28 3.43 12.28
C LEU A 49 10.48 4.34 11.95
N ASN A 50 10.22 5.52 11.38
CA ASN A 50 11.24 6.41 10.84
C ASN A 50 12.27 6.87 11.89
N LYS A 51 11.84 7.09 13.13
CA LYS A 51 12.76 7.53 14.21
C LYS A 51 13.85 6.49 14.46
N ARG A 52 13.49 5.22 14.46
CA ARG A 52 14.38 4.09 14.73
C ARG A 52 15.25 3.73 13.53
N PHE A 53 14.66 3.65 12.31
CA PHE A 53 15.43 3.33 11.09
C PHE A 53 16.38 4.46 10.69
N LEU A 54 16.03 5.72 10.88
CA LEU A 54 16.88 6.86 10.61
C LEU A 54 17.83 7.18 11.80
N LYS A 55 17.81 6.34 12.85
CA LYS A 55 18.68 6.47 14.03
C LYS A 55 18.59 7.86 14.66
N ARG A 56 17.38 8.42 14.78
CA ARG A 56 17.17 9.73 15.39
C ARG A 56 17.53 9.72 16.86
N PRO A 57 18.00 10.85 17.42
CA PRO A 57 18.35 10.94 18.83
C PRO A 57 17.21 10.47 19.75
N GLY A 58 17.54 9.62 20.73
CA GLY A 58 16.58 9.08 21.69
C GLY A 58 15.79 7.86 21.21
N ALA A 59 15.93 7.44 19.95
CA ALA A 59 15.30 6.23 19.43
C ALA A 59 16.32 5.06 19.40
N GLU A 60 15.88 3.88 19.82
CA GLU A 60 16.68 2.66 19.69
C GLU A 60 16.77 2.26 18.20
N PRO A 61 17.99 2.16 17.63
CA PRO A 61 18.15 1.89 16.20
C PRO A 61 17.61 0.54 15.76
N LEU A 62 17.06 0.50 14.53
CA LEU A 62 16.65 -0.72 13.84
C LEU A 62 17.53 -0.96 12.61
N ASP A 63 17.78 -2.24 12.31
CA ASP A 63 18.33 -2.66 11.03
C ASP A 63 17.19 -2.75 10.00
N ASN A 64 17.41 -2.17 8.82
CA ASN A 64 16.44 -2.24 7.71
C ASN A 64 16.06 -3.68 7.35
N LEU A 65 16.96 -4.63 7.49
CA LEU A 65 16.72 -6.04 7.20
C LEU A 65 15.73 -6.72 8.18
N GLU A 66 15.44 -6.11 9.34
CA GLU A 66 14.46 -6.62 10.30
C GLU A 66 13.03 -6.17 10.01
N PHE A 67 12.80 -5.31 9.01
CA PHE A 67 11.50 -4.69 8.78
C PHE A 67 10.37 -5.69 8.51
N ALA A 68 10.60 -6.70 7.68
CA ALA A 68 9.60 -7.75 7.41
C ALA A 68 9.23 -8.54 8.68
N LYS A 69 10.22 -8.88 9.52
CA LYS A 69 10.00 -9.56 10.79
C LYS A 69 9.20 -8.69 11.77
N ILE A 70 9.48 -7.38 11.81
CA ILE A 70 8.72 -6.43 12.64
C ILE A 70 7.27 -6.36 12.16
N ALA A 71 7.01 -6.23 10.85
CA ALA A 71 5.66 -6.26 10.29
C ALA A 71 4.92 -7.55 10.68
N ARG A 72 5.58 -8.71 10.54
CA ARG A 72 5.01 -10.00 10.92
C ARG A 72 4.69 -10.07 12.41
N SER A 73 5.55 -9.53 13.29
CA SER A 73 5.35 -9.53 14.75
C SER A 73 4.11 -8.77 15.21
N VAL A 74 3.63 -7.81 14.40
CA VAL A 74 2.37 -7.09 14.63
C VAL A 74 1.21 -7.63 13.79
N GLY A 75 1.40 -8.81 13.16
CA GLY A 75 0.37 -9.50 12.39
C GLY A 75 0.03 -8.83 11.05
N ILE A 76 1.02 -8.25 10.38
CA ILE A 76 0.90 -7.64 9.05
C ILE A 76 1.73 -8.44 8.05
N ASP A 77 1.16 -8.72 6.86
CA ASP A 77 1.76 -9.53 5.81
C ASP A 77 2.13 -8.78 4.52
N GLY A 78 2.07 -7.44 4.54
CA GLY A 78 2.49 -6.57 3.46
C GLY A 78 3.34 -5.41 3.96
N VAL A 79 4.41 -5.05 3.24
CA VAL A 79 5.32 -3.97 3.63
C VAL A 79 5.56 -2.99 2.48
N GLU A 80 5.71 -1.74 2.86
CA GLU A 80 5.99 -0.61 1.99
C GLU A 80 7.30 0.02 2.43
N TYR A 81 8.34 -0.15 1.64
CA TYR A 81 9.69 0.32 1.97
C TYR A 81 9.84 1.82 1.74
N VAL A 82 10.84 2.42 2.41
CA VAL A 82 11.27 3.80 2.18
C VAL A 82 12.74 3.79 1.74
N ASN A 83 13.02 4.39 0.59
CA ASN A 83 14.35 4.39 -0.02
C ASN A 83 15.45 4.95 0.88
N GLN A 84 15.13 5.92 1.75
CA GLN A 84 16.08 6.52 2.68
C GLN A 84 16.66 5.52 3.68
N MET A 85 15.94 4.43 3.99
CA MET A 85 16.38 3.41 4.96
C MET A 85 17.45 2.48 4.40
N PHE A 86 17.62 2.46 3.05
CA PHE A 86 18.64 1.67 2.35
C PHE A 86 19.18 2.39 1.11
N LYS A 87 19.43 3.69 1.26
CA LYS A 87 19.73 4.63 0.18
C LYS A 87 20.87 4.18 -0.74
N ASP A 88 21.94 3.64 -0.17
CA ASP A 88 23.15 3.22 -0.90
C ASP A 88 23.04 1.78 -1.42
N LYS A 89 21.88 1.12 -1.24
CA LYS A 89 21.65 -0.28 -1.55
C LYS A 89 20.73 -0.53 -2.76
N ALA A 90 20.29 0.52 -3.45
CA ALA A 90 19.37 0.38 -4.59
C ALA A 90 19.89 -0.54 -5.70
N LYS A 91 21.21 -0.69 -5.85
CA LYS A 91 21.89 -1.54 -6.85
C LYS A 91 22.68 -2.70 -6.24
N ASP A 92 22.61 -2.89 -4.94
CA ASP A 92 23.28 -3.97 -4.21
C ASP A 92 22.38 -5.22 -4.22
N GLU A 93 22.56 -6.07 -5.25
CA GLU A 93 21.73 -7.26 -5.44
C GLU A 93 21.83 -8.25 -4.27
N ALA A 94 22.99 -8.34 -3.60
CA ALA A 94 23.16 -9.21 -2.44
C ALA A 94 22.30 -8.70 -1.26
N TYR A 95 22.30 -7.40 -1.02
CA TYR A 95 21.48 -6.77 0.03
C TYR A 95 19.98 -6.88 -0.29
N LEU A 96 19.58 -6.53 -1.51
CA LEU A 96 18.19 -6.67 -1.97
C LEU A 96 17.74 -8.15 -1.94
N GLY A 97 18.64 -9.07 -2.26
CA GLY A 97 18.40 -10.52 -2.15
C GLY A 97 18.13 -10.95 -0.72
N GLU A 98 18.87 -10.42 0.26
CA GLU A 98 18.63 -10.70 1.68
C GLU A 98 17.31 -10.08 2.16
N MET A 99 16.96 -8.84 1.75
CA MET A 99 15.64 -8.24 2.01
C MET A 99 14.50 -9.15 1.50
N LYS A 100 14.59 -9.59 0.25
CA LYS A 100 13.61 -10.46 -0.39
C LYS A 100 13.48 -11.81 0.32
N LYS A 101 14.61 -12.43 0.66
CA LYS A 101 14.66 -13.70 1.38
C LYS A 101 14.01 -13.59 2.76
N ARG A 102 14.31 -12.54 3.52
CA ARG A 102 13.70 -12.32 4.85
C ARG A 102 12.21 -12.06 4.74
N ALA A 103 11.76 -11.24 3.80
CA ALA A 103 10.34 -11.02 3.57
C ALA A 103 9.61 -12.33 3.24
N ALA A 104 10.17 -13.14 2.35
CA ALA A 104 9.61 -14.45 2.01
C ALA A 104 9.61 -15.42 3.20
N GLY A 105 10.68 -15.46 4.01
CA GLY A 105 10.80 -16.29 5.21
C GLY A 105 9.75 -15.96 6.29
N GLU A 106 9.37 -14.70 6.39
CA GLU A 106 8.29 -14.24 7.29
C GLU A 106 6.88 -14.34 6.67
N GLY A 107 6.76 -14.76 5.41
CA GLY A 107 5.50 -14.77 4.66
C GLY A 107 4.94 -13.37 4.43
N VAL A 108 5.83 -12.37 4.27
CA VAL A 108 5.49 -10.95 4.08
C VAL A 108 5.73 -10.56 2.63
N LYS A 109 4.79 -9.81 2.04
CA LYS A 109 4.85 -9.32 0.66
C LYS A 109 5.50 -7.94 0.60
N SER A 110 6.47 -7.77 -0.30
CA SER A 110 6.99 -6.46 -0.68
C SER A 110 6.02 -5.80 -1.65
N LEU A 111 5.51 -4.60 -1.34
CA LEU A 111 4.44 -3.96 -2.10
C LEU A 111 4.94 -2.78 -2.93
N LEU A 112 5.67 -1.87 -2.33
CA LEU A 112 6.21 -0.69 -3.01
C LEU A 112 7.47 -0.17 -2.33
N ILE A 113 8.18 0.75 -3.01
CA ILE A 113 9.24 1.57 -2.44
C ILE A 113 8.81 3.05 -2.53
N MET A 114 8.73 3.72 -1.38
CA MET A 114 8.56 5.17 -1.32
C MET A 114 9.89 5.84 -1.64
N CYS A 115 9.91 6.71 -2.67
CA CYS A 115 11.11 7.37 -3.14
C CYS A 115 11.10 8.85 -2.78
N ASP A 116 11.98 9.23 -1.83
CA ASP A 116 12.19 10.60 -1.41
C ASP A 116 13.64 11.03 -1.70
N GLY A 117 13.83 12.33 -1.93
CA GLY A 117 15.18 12.90 -2.13
C GLY A 117 15.81 12.64 -3.49
N GLU A 118 15.05 12.14 -4.47
CA GLU A 118 15.54 11.83 -5.83
C GLU A 118 15.36 13.00 -6.83
N GLY A 119 15.00 14.20 -6.36
CA GLY A 119 14.76 15.39 -7.15
C GLY A 119 13.28 15.75 -7.26
N SER A 120 13.00 16.86 -7.95
CA SER A 120 11.64 17.34 -8.20
C SER A 120 11.14 16.85 -9.57
N ILE A 121 10.09 16.04 -9.56
CA ILE A 121 9.53 15.45 -10.80
C ILE A 121 8.96 16.53 -11.74
N GLY A 122 8.53 17.67 -11.20
CA GLY A 122 8.06 18.84 -11.94
C GLY A 122 9.07 20.00 -11.96
N ALA A 123 10.39 19.72 -11.94
CA ALA A 123 11.41 20.77 -12.00
C ALA A 123 11.21 21.68 -13.24
N PRO A 124 11.35 23.02 -13.10
CA PRO A 124 11.18 23.95 -14.22
C PRO A 124 12.10 23.67 -15.41
N GLN A 125 13.37 23.38 -15.12
CA GLN A 125 14.37 23.09 -16.15
C GLN A 125 14.21 21.66 -16.65
N GLU A 126 14.14 21.49 -17.97
CA GLU A 126 13.97 20.16 -18.57
C GLU A 126 15.08 19.18 -18.18
N ALA A 127 16.33 19.63 -18.19
CA ALA A 127 17.46 18.79 -17.78
C ALA A 127 17.35 18.30 -16.33
N ALA A 128 16.82 19.12 -15.42
CA ALA A 128 16.57 18.74 -14.03
C ALA A 128 15.44 17.71 -13.92
N ARG A 129 14.36 17.87 -14.70
CA ARG A 129 13.28 16.85 -14.76
C ARG A 129 13.79 15.52 -15.31
N ALA A 130 14.54 15.55 -16.41
CA ALA A 130 15.15 14.37 -17.00
C ALA A 130 16.10 13.67 -16.00
N LYS A 131 16.91 14.42 -15.27
CA LYS A 131 17.79 13.91 -14.23
C LYS A 131 17.00 13.27 -13.07
N THR A 132 15.88 13.88 -12.68
CA THR A 132 14.98 13.31 -11.66
C THR A 132 14.42 11.96 -12.12
N VAL A 133 13.95 11.87 -13.36
CA VAL A 133 13.48 10.58 -13.92
C VAL A 133 14.60 9.54 -13.88
N GLU A 134 15.81 9.89 -14.35
CA GLU A 134 16.99 9.01 -14.31
C GLU A 134 17.30 8.53 -12.89
N SER A 135 17.22 9.41 -11.90
CA SER A 135 17.50 9.09 -10.49
C SER A 135 16.53 8.06 -9.92
N HIS A 136 15.30 7.98 -10.44
CA HIS A 136 14.29 6.98 -10.01
C HIS A 136 14.47 5.61 -10.67
N LEU A 137 15.25 5.48 -11.77
CA LEU A 137 15.38 4.20 -12.48
C LEU A 137 15.93 3.09 -11.58
N LYS A 138 16.92 3.40 -10.75
CA LYS A 138 17.49 2.44 -9.78
C LYS A 138 16.43 1.90 -8.81
N TRP A 139 15.44 2.73 -8.44
CA TRP A 139 14.36 2.33 -7.53
C TRP A 139 13.28 1.52 -8.24
N LEU A 140 13.01 1.80 -9.52
CA LEU A 140 12.18 0.92 -10.34
C LEU A 140 12.82 -0.47 -10.49
N ASP A 141 14.14 -0.53 -10.71
CA ASP A 141 14.86 -1.81 -10.81
C ASP A 141 14.86 -2.57 -9.46
N ALA A 142 15.14 -1.88 -8.35
CA ALA A 142 15.07 -2.45 -7.02
C ALA A 142 13.64 -2.94 -6.65
N ALA A 143 12.61 -2.15 -6.97
CA ALA A 143 11.21 -2.53 -6.74
C ALA A 143 10.85 -3.81 -7.52
N LYS A 144 11.23 -3.89 -8.80
CA LYS A 144 11.04 -5.09 -9.62
C LYS A 144 11.77 -6.30 -9.02
N PHE A 145 13.02 -6.13 -8.59
CA PHE A 145 13.81 -7.20 -7.98
C PHE A 145 13.16 -7.74 -6.70
N LEU A 146 12.68 -6.84 -5.83
CA LEU A 146 11.98 -7.19 -4.58
C LEU A 146 10.60 -7.79 -4.80
N GLY A 147 10.02 -7.69 -6.00
CA GLY A 147 8.68 -8.16 -6.31
C GLY A 147 7.58 -7.15 -5.94
N CYS A 148 7.93 -5.89 -5.76
CA CYS A 148 6.98 -4.80 -5.59
C CYS A 148 6.15 -4.56 -6.86
N HIS A 149 4.96 -3.99 -6.69
CA HIS A 149 4.10 -3.60 -7.82
C HIS A 149 4.31 -2.14 -8.26
N SER A 150 4.90 -1.29 -7.40
CA SER A 150 5.05 0.14 -7.68
C SER A 150 6.23 0.79 -6.97
N ILE A 151 6.55 2.00 -7.40
CA ILE A 151 7.24 2.99 -6.59
C ILE A 151 6.27 4.15 -6.29
N ARG A 152 6.42 4.76 -5.10
CA ARG A 152 5.72 6.01 -4.75
C ARG A 152 6.66 7.19 -4.95
N VAL A 153 6.15 8.25 -5.55
CA VAL A 153 6.87 9.50 -5.78
C VAL A 153 6.02 10.71 -5.36
N ASN A 154 6.64 11.87 -5.24
CA ASN A 154 5.97 13.12 -4.93
C ASN A 154 5.84 13.98 -6.20
N ALA A 155 4.65 14.55 -6.45
CA ALA A 155 4.41 15.49 -7.53
C ALA A 155 4.83 16.92 -7.10
N ALA A 156 6.14 17.14 -6.97
CA ALA A 156 6.69 18.44 -6.59
C ALA A 156 7.08 19.26 -7.82
N SER A 157 6.87 20.60 -7.74
CA SER A 157 7.36 21.59 -8.69
C SER A 157 7.85 22.83 -7.94
N ASP A 158 8.25 23.89 -8.65
CA ASP A 158 8.61 25.15 -8.03
C ASP A 158 7.34 25.93 -7.62
N ALA A 159 7.18 26.13 -6.31
CA ALA A 159 6.03 26.83 -5.73
C ALA A 159 5.86 28.28 -6.18
N LYS A 160 6.90 28.89 -6.81
CA LYS A 160 6.84 30.23 -7.37
C LYS A 160 6.12 30.29 -8.72
N LEU A 161 5.94 29.15 -9.38
CA LEU A 161 5.25 29.08 -10.66
C LEU A 161 3.73 29.12 -10.45
N ALA A 162 3.02 29.56 -11.51
CA ALA A 162 1.58 29.49 -11.54
C ALA A 162 1.09 28.03 -11.40
N TRP A 163 -0.06 27.84 -10.76
CA TRP A 163 -0.71 26.56 -10.50
C TRP A 163 -0.72 25.60 -11.70
N ASN A 164 -1.16 26.10 -12.87
CA ASN A 164 -1.26 25.27 -14.07
C ASN A 164 0.12 24.91 -14.64
N GLU A 165 1.11 25.78 -14.49
CA GLU A 165 2.48 25.49 -14.92
C GLU A 165 3.12 24.43 -14.05
N GLN A 166 2.96 24.51 -12.74
CA GLN A 166 3.39 23.45 -11.83
C GLN A 166 2.78 22.10 -12.22
N ALA A 167 1.47 22.06 -12.49
CA ALA A 167 0.77 20.83 -12.87
C ALA A 167 1.30 20.25 -14.19
N LYS A 168 1.51 21.09 -15.19
CA LYS A 168 2.06 20.68 -16.49
C LYS A 168 3.47 20.09 -16.38
N LEU A 169 4.34 20.72 -15.60
CA LEU A 169 5.71 20.25 -15.40
C LEU A 169 5.74 18.92 -14.62
N ALA A 170 4.92 18.79 -13.58
CA ALA A 170 4.79 17.55 -12.83
C ALA A 170 4.24 16.42 -13.72
N ALA A 171 3.26 16.71 -14.55
CA ALA A 171 2.69 15.76 -15.51
C ALA A 171 3.72 15.26 -16.55
N ASP A 172 4.55 16.16 -17.09
CA ASP A 172 5.63 15.78 -18.03
C ASP A 172 6.61 14.80 -17.38
N GLY A 173 7.10 15.12 -16.17
CA GLY A 173 8.01 14.24 -15.46
C GLY A 173 7.39 12.88 -15.11
N LEU A 174 6.13 12.86 -14.66
CA LEU A 174 5.40 11.64 -14.36
C LEU A 174 5.12 10.79 -15.59
N HIS A 175 4.77 11.40 -16.72
CA HIS A 175 4.61 10.69 -17.98
C HIS A 175 5.90 9.96 -18.37
N ARG A 176 7.04 10.67 -18.37
CA ARG A 176 8.37 10.10 -18.68
C ARG A 176 8.71 8.94 -17.71
N LEU A 177 8.47 9.11 -16.41
CA LEU A 177 8.72 8.06 -15.44
C LEU A 177 7.74 6.87 -15.62
N GLY A 178 6.50 7.15 -16.01
CA GLY A 178 5.49 6.15 -16.37
C GLY A 178 5.93 5.26 -17.53
N LEU A 179 6.56 5.82 -18.57
CA LEU A 179 7.15 5.06 -19.68
C LEU A 179 8.23 4.09 -19.19
N GLU A 180 9.07 4.51 -18.25
CA GLU A 180 10.11 3.67 -17.66
C GLU A 180 9.54 2.57 -16.74
N ALA A 181 8.48 2.88 -16.01
CA ALA A 181 7.77 1.90 -15.18
C ALA A 181 7.05 0.84 -16.04
N ASP A 182 6.45 1.23 -17.17
CA ASP A 182 5.77 0.30 -18.07
C ASP A 182 6.73 -0.77 -18.65
N LYS A 183 7.96 -0.39 -19.01
CA LYS A 183 9.01 -1.33 -19.44
C LYS A 183 9.33 -2.40 -18.39
N ARG A 184 9.04 -2.12 -17.12
CA ARG A 184 9.32 -3.00 -15.98
C ARG A 184 8.07 -3.71 -15.46
N GLY A 185 6.89 -3.37 -15.97
CA GLY A 185 5.60 -3.88 -15.51
C GLY A 185 5.16 -3.29 -14.17
N LEU A 186 5.71 -2.14 -13.78
CA LEU A 186 5.45 -1.47 -12.51
C LEU A 186 4.50 -0.28 -12.67
N TRP A 187 4.01 0.21 -11.53
CA TRP A 187 3.27 1.48 -11.43
C TRP A 187 4.16 2.58 -10.83
N VAL A 188 3.87 3.82 -11.19
CA VAL A 188 4.29 5.03 -10.49
C VAL A 188 3.06 5.57 -9.79
N VAL A 189 3.06 5.58 -8.47
CA VAL A 189 1.95 6.12 -7.69
C VAL A 189 2.38 7.41 -7.00
N VAL A 190 1.56 8.44 -7.12
CA VAL A 190 1.82 9.76 -6.56
C VAL A 190 1.07 9.91 -5.24
N GLU A 191 1.80 10.25 -4.19
CA GLU A 191 1.20 10.61 -2.92
C GLU A 191 0.84 12.10 -2.87
N ASN A 192 -0.31 12.45 -2.33
CA ASN A 192 -0.55 13.81 -1.87
C ASN A 192 0.32 14.07 -0.64
N HIS A 193 1.36 14.93 -0.80
CA HIS A 193 2.43 15.05 0.20
C HIS A 193 2.82 16.52 0.47
N GLY A 194 1.84 17.34 0.78
CA GLY A 194 2.01 18.77 1.09
C GLY A 194 1.97 19.68 -0.15
N GLY A 195 1.77 20.95 0.09
CA GLY A 195 1.70 21.98 -0.95
C GLY A 195 0.58 21.73 -1.96
N THR A 196 0.86 22.03 -3.24
CA THR A 196 -0.14 21.86 -4.31
C THR A 196 -0.61 20.42 -4.47
N SER A 197 0.24 19.41 -4.20
CA SER A 197 -0.14 18.00 -4.30
C SER A 197 -1.20 17.56 -3.26
N SER A 198 -1.34 18.31 -2.17
CA SER A 198 -2.40 18.11 -1.17
C SER A 198 -3.76 18.65 -1.59
N ASN A 199 -3.84 19.36 -2.71
CA ASN A 199 -5.10 19.83 -3.27
C ASN A 199 -5.64 18.81 -4.29
N GLY A 200 -6.82 18.25 -4.03
CA GLY A 200 -7.42 17.21 -4.84
C GLY A 200 -7.56 17.60 -6.31
N LYS A 201 -8.05 18.80 -6.58
CA LYS A 201 -8.23 19.31 -7.96
C LYS A 201 -6.90 19.44 -8.70
N TRP A 202 -5.86 19.90 -8.01
CA TRP A 202 -4.54 20.04 -8.64
C TRP A 202 -3.94 18.67 -9.00
N LEU A 203 -3.98 17.71 -8.06
CA LEU A 203 -3.39 16.40 -8.32
C LEU A 203 -4.17 15.63 -9.40
N VAL A 204 -5.50 15.76 -9.45
CA VAL A 204 -6.31 15.21 -10.54
C VAL A 204 -5.95 15.86 -11.88
N GLN A 205 -5.74 17.18 -11.92
CA GLN A 205 -5.26 17.86 -13.14
C GLN A 205 -3.90 17.31 -13.60
N VAL A 206 -2.99 17.03 -12.67
CA VAL A 206 -1.69 16.41 -12.97
C VAL A 206 -1.89 15.01 -13.57
N MET A 207 -2.78 14.18 -13.00
CA MET A 207 -3.06 12.84 -13.52
C MET A 207 -3.64 12.90 -14.94
N GLN A 208 -4.60 13.79 -15.19
CA GLN A 208 -5.20 13.99 -16.51
C GLN A 208 -4.15 14.44 -17.55
N ALA A 209 -3.25 15.34 -17.16
CA ALA A 209 -2.21 15.84 -18.05
C ALA A 209 -1.04 14.85 -18.26
N ALA A 210 -0.73 14.02 -17.27
CA ALA A 210 0.28 12.97 -17.39
C ALA A 210 -0.16 11.87 -18.38
N ASP A 211 -1.46 11.59 -18.45
CA ASP A 211 -2.11 10.69 -19.43
C ASP A 211 -1.31 9.41 -19.68
N HIS A 212 -0.98 8.69 -18.64
CA HIS A 212 -0.20 7.44 -18.75
C HIS A 212 -0.80 6.31 -17.92
N LYS A 213 -1.01 5.15 -18.57
CA LYS A 213 -1.66 3.98 -17.94
C LYS A 213 -0.98 3.48 -16.66
N ARG A 214 0.34 3.69 -16.52
CA ARG A 214 1.16 3.26 -15.38
C ARG A 214 1.36 4.35 -14.32
N VAL A 215 0.69 5.48 -14.43
CA VAL A 215 0.71 6.55 -13.45
C VAL A 215 -0.64 6.59 -12.73
N GLY A 216 -0.61 6.73 -11.42
CA GLY A 216 -1.81 6.83 -10.60
C GLY A 216 -1.55 7.53 -9.28
N ILE A 217 -2.53 7.48 -8.38
CA ILE A 217 -2.45 8.11 -7.05
C ILE A 217 -2.38 7.03 -5.98
N LEU A 218 -1.55 7.28 -4.96
CA LEU A 218 -1.57 6.69 -3.64
C LEU A 218 -2.14 7.75 -2.70
N PRO A 219 -3.45 7.75 -2.39
CA PRO A 219 -4.02 8.71 -1.47
C PRO A 219 -3.49 8.51 -0.06
N ASP A 220 -3.02 9.57 0.57
CA ASP A 220 -2.67 9.61 1.98
C ASP A 220 -3.76 10.33 2.77
N PHE A 221 -4.20 9.77 3.89
CA PHE A 221 -5.31 10.29 4.68
C PHE A 221 -4.98 11.58 5.42
N GLY A 222 -3.72 11.81 5.75
CA GLY A 222 -3.28 12.90 6.60
C GLY A 222 -2.55 14.04 5.88
N ASN A 223 -2.14 13.85 4.63
CA ASN A 223 -1.33 14.83 3.91
C ASN A 223 -2.20 15.84 3.13
N PHE A 224 -3.08 16.56 3.81
CA PHE A 224 -3.95 17.55 3.18
C PHE A 224 -3.60 19.01 3.50
N TYR A 225 -2.44 19.27 4.11
CA TYR A 225 -1.94 20.62 4.31
C TYR A 225 -1.43 21.22 2.99
N THR A 226 -2.14 22.20 2.45
CA THR A 226 -1.73 22.94 1.23
C THR A 226 -0.73 24.04 1.53
N ASP A 227 -0.81 24.67 2.70
CA ASP A 227 0.18 25.62 3.22
C ASP A 227 0.26 25.51 4.75
N ARG A 228 1.33 24.90 5.27
CA ARG A 228 1.51 24.73 6.72
C ARG A 228 1.78 26.05 7.43
N VAL A 229 2.41 27.01 6.76
CA VAL A 229 2.73 28.32 7.34
C VAL A 229 1.49 29.15 7.55
N LYS A 230 0.58 29.13 6.56
CA LYS A 230 -0.71 29.84 6.63
C LYS A 230 -1.81 29.03 7.30
N SER A 231 -1.53 27.81 7.71
CA SER A 231 -2.54 26.92 8.27
C SER A 231 -3.68 26.56 7.31
N GLU A 232 -3.37 26.43 6.02
CA GLU A 232 -4.36 26.09 4.99
C GLU A 232 -4.39 24.58 4.74
N MET A 233 -5.62 24.03 4.72
CA MET A 233 -5.86 22.61 4.42
C MET A 233 -6.91 22.44 3.33
N TYR A 234 -6.70 21.42 2.49
CA TYR A 234 -7.77 20.90 1.64
C TYR A 234 -8.64 19.92 2.44
N ASN A 235 -9.92 19.84 2.14
CA ASN A 235 -10.80 18.90 2.84
C ASN A 235 -10.41 17.46 2.54
N PRO A 236 -9.99 16.64 3.54
CA PRO A 236 -9.47 15.28 3.32
C PRO A 236 -10.50 14.34 2.67
N TYR A 237 -11.76 14.46 3.07
CA TYR A 237 -12.83 13.60 2.54
C TYR A 237 -13.22 13.96 1.12
N GLN A 238 -13.11 15.23 0.75
CA GLN A 238 -13.30 15.67 -0.65
C GLN A 238 -12.12 15.22 -1.50
N GLY A 239 -10.89 15.51 -1.07
CA GLY A 239 -9.68 15.12 -1.80
C GLY A 239 -9.60 13.62 -2.01
N LEU A 240 -9.90 12.83 -0.99
CA LEU A 240 -9.93 11.37 -1.12
C LEU A 240 -10.94 10.91 -2.20
N ARG A 241 -12.18 11.48 -2.23
CA ARG A 241 -13.13 11.14 -3.29
C ARG A 241 -12.63 11.50 -4.68
N GLU A 242 -11.96 12.66 -4.82
CA GLU A 242 -11.39 13.12 -6.09
C GLU A 242 -10.24 12.20 -6.55
N PHE A 243 -9.47 11.63 -5.61
CA PHE A 243 -8.36 10.72 -5.91
C PHE A 243 -8.79 9.32 -6.28
N MET A 244 -9.90 8.80 -5.71
CA MET A 244 -10.28 7.39 -5.86
C MET A 244 -10.35 6.88 -7.31
N PRO A 245 -10.81 7.63 -8.33
CA PRO A 245 -10.77 7.18 -9.72
C PRO A 245 -9.36 6.94 -10.28
N TRP A 246 -8.35 7.51 -9.65
CA TRP A 246 -6.94 7.45 -10.06
C TRP A 246 -6.09 6.51 -9.20
N VAL A 247 -6.69 5.91 -8.18
CA VAL A 247 -5.95 5.03 -7.26
C VAL A 247 -5.43 3.80 -7.98
N LYS A 248 -4.15 3.51 -7.76
CA LYS A 248 -3.47 2.31 -8.25
C LYS A 248 -2.72 1.64 -7.09
N GLU A 249 -3.04 0.39 -6.84
CA GLU A 249 -2.30 -0.56 -6.00
C GLU A 249 -2.17 -0.24 -4.51
N ALA A 250 -2.26 1.02 -4.05
CA ALA A 250 -2.02 1.38 -2.65
C ALA A 250 -2.85 2.58 -2.17
N VAL A 251 -3.14 2.61 -0.86
CA VAL A 251 -3.74 3.72 -0.11
C VAL A 251 -2.97 3.84 1.20
N SER A 252 -2.58 5.04 1.62
CA SER A 252 -1.90 5.29 2.90
C SER A 252 -2.89 5.70 3.98
N ALA A 253 -3.01 4.86 5.01
CA ALA A 253 -3.73 5.17 6.23
C ALA A 253 -2.81 5.89 7.21
N LYS A 254 -2.40 7.12 6.84
CA LYS A 254 -1.64 7.96 7.76
C LYS A 254 -2.46 8.25 9.01
N ALA A 255 -1.88 7.95 10.15
CA ALA A 255 -2.49 8.14 11.46
C ALA A 255 -1.56 8.96 12.36
N TYR A 256 -2.19 9.71 13.23
CA TYR A 256 -1.53 10.49 14.26
C TYR A 256 -1.91 9.99 15.66
N ASP A 257 -2.17 10.88 16.59
CA ASP A 257 -2.50 10.49 17.95
C ASP A 257 -3.93 9.95 18.06
N TRP A 258 -4.02 8.75 18.60
CA TRP A 258 -5.27 8.08 18.93
C TRP A 258 -5.69 8.38 20.38
N ASP A 259 -6.94 8.06 20.71
CA ASP A 259 -7.47 8.15 22.08
C ASP A 259 -7.36 9.57 22.67
N THR A 260 -7.69 10.55 21.83
CA THR A 260 -7.59 11.98 22.14
C THR A 260 -8.88 12.57 22.74
N GLY A 261 -9.97 11.76 22.75
CA GLY A 261 -11.29 12.19 23.18
C GLY A 261 -12.25 12.54 22.07
N ALA A 262 -11.77 12.65 20.81
CA ALA A 262 -12.63 12.96 19.66
C ALA A 262 -13.56 11.81 19.25
N GLY A 263 -13.27 10.58 19.67
CA GLY A 263 -14.05 9.37 19.40
C GLY A 263 -13.19 8.15 19.08
N LYS A 264 -13.82 6.97 19.02
CA LYS A 264 -13.12 5.69 18.89
C LYS A 264 -12.27 5.56 17.62
N PHE A 265 -12.75 6.07 16.50
CA PHE A 265 -12.09 5.97 15.20
C PHE A 265 -11.55 7.31 14.69
N TYR A 266 -11.21 8.20 15.62
CA TYR A 266 -10.62 9.48 15.30
C TYR A 266 -9.14 9.50 15.66
N THR A 267 -8.34 10.12 14.79
CA THR A 267 -6.93 10.41 15.02
C THR A 267 -6.68 11.91 14.81
N GLU A 268 -5.80 12.49 15.60
CA GLU A 268 -5.54 13.92 15.61
C GLU A 268 -4.07 14.24 15.40
N ASP A 269 -3.77 15.08 14.40
CA ASP A 269 -2.46 15.71 14.27
C ASP A 269 -2.39 16.96 15.15
N ARG A 270 -1.56 16.89 16.18
CA ARG A 270 -1.31 17.99 17.12
C ARG A 270 0.11 18.54 17.03
N ARG A 271 0.87 18.17 16.02
CA ARG A 271 2.28 18.57 15.86
C ARG A 271 2.42 20.02 15.39
N GLU A 272 1.43 20.51 14.72
CA GLU A 272 1.37 21.86 14.13
C GLU A 272 0.38 22.76 14.87
N LYS A 273 0.38 24.04 14.53
CA LYS A 273 -0.63 24.99 15.04
C LYS A 273 -2.04 24.67 14.56
N ILE A 274 -2.17 23.86 13.53
CA ILE A 274 -3.45 23.40 13.01
C ILE A 274 -3.69 22.01 13.58
N GLU A 275 -4.78 21.87 14.31
CA GLU A 275 -5.26 20.55 14.71
C GLU A 275 -6.06 19.95 13.55
N MET A 276 -5.61 18.82 13.04
CA MET A 276 -6.35 18.04 12.04
C MET A 276 -6.93 16.80 12.71
N THR A 277 -8.26 16.72 12.72
CA THR A 277 -8.97 15.53 13.19
C THR A 277 -9.49 14.73 12.00
N LEU A 278 -9.15 13.45 11.94
CA LEU A 278 -9.52 12.52 10.87
C LEU A 278 -10.49 11.47 11.41
N ASP A 279 -11.66 11.37 10.78
CA ASP A 279 -12.62 10.28 10.97
C ASP A 279 -12.25 9.12 10.06
N TYR A 280 -11.60 8.12 10.62
CA TYR A 280 -11.11 6.95 9.91
C TYR A 280 -12.25 6.08 9.33
N GLU A 281 -13.35 5.96 10.04
CA GLU A 281 -14.51 5.21 9.55
C GLU A 281 -15.03 5.83 8.25
N ARG A 282 -15.16 7.14 8.21
CA ARG A 282 -15.59 7.89 7.03
C ARG A 282 -14.58 7.78 5.88
N LEU A 283 -13.27 7.85 6.15
CA LEU A 283 -12.22 7.70 5.14
C LEU A 283 -12.24 6.30 4.52
N ILE A 284 -12.30 5.25 5.34
CA ILE A 284 -12.35 3.87 4.88
C ILE A 284 -13.64 3.58 4.09
N LYS A 285 -14.78 4.12 4.51
CA LYS A 285 -16.04 4.00 3.75
C LYS A 285 -15.92 4.62 2.36
N ILE A 286 -15.23 5.74 2.20
CA ILE A 286 -14.96 6.34 0.86
C ILE A 286 -14.13 5.39 0.01
N VAL A 287 -13.05 4.84 0.56
CA VAL A 287 -12.15 3.91 -0.14
C VAL A 287 -12.88 2.65 -0.61
N VAL A 288 -13.63 2.01 0.29
CA VAL A 288 -14.35 0.77 -0.01
C VAL A 288 -15.53 1.01 -0.97
N ALA A 289 -16.26 2.12 -0.80
CA ALA A 289 -17.36 2.50 -1.71
C ALA A 289 -16.89 2.76 -3.14
N ALA A 290 -15.64 3.17 -3.32
CA ALA A 290 -15.02 3.31 -4.64
C ALA A 290 -14.57 1.95 -5.27
N GLY A 291 -14.81 0.83 -4.59
CA GLY A 291 -14.45 -0.51 -5.07
C GLY A 291 -13.00 -0.93 -4.80
N TYR A 292 -12.23 -0.16 -4.05
CA TYR A 292 -10.86 -0.53 -3.70
C TYR A 292 -10.85 -1.69 -2.70
N SER A 293 -10.03 -2.71 -2.99
CA SER A 293 -9.89 -3.92 -2.16
C SER A 293 -8.43 -4.37 -2.02
N GLY A 294 -7.48 -3.48 -2.35
CA GLY A 294 -6.05 -3.71 -2.22
C GLY A 294 -5.53 -3.54 -0.79
N TYR A 295 -4.24 -3.24 -0.67
CA TYR A 295 -3.61 -2.94 0.61
C TYR A 295 -3.82 -1.49 1.03
N ILE A 296 -4.17 -1.30 2.31
CA ILE A 296 -4.18 0.00 2.98
C ILE A 296 -3.00 0.00 3.95
N GLY A 297 -2.01 0.85 3.68
CA GLY A 297 -0.75 0.91 4.42
C GLY A 297 -0.87 1.76 5.68
N ILE A 298 -0.53 1.19 6.82
CA ILE A 298 -0.42 1.94 8.07
C ILE A 298 0.82 2.82 8.01
N GLU A 299 0.62 4.13 8.20
CA GLU A 299 1.68 5.10 8.36
C GLU A 299 1.42 5.95 9.61
N TYR A 300 1.92 5.47 10.75
CA TYR A 300 1.74 6.14 12.03
C TYR A 300 2.82 7.21 12.26
N GLU A 301 2.38 8.43 12.54
CA GLU A 301 3.24 9.58 12.83
C GLU A 301 2.86 10.33 14.13
N GLY A 302 2.07 9.71 15.00
CA GLY A 302 1.68 10.29 16.28
C GLY A 302 2.84 10.42 17.27
N GLN A 303 2.58 11.13 18.36
CA GLN A 303 3.56 11.38 19.43
C GLN A 303 3.13 10.80 20.78
N LYS A 304 1.85 10.51 20.96
CA LYS A 304 1.28 10.02 22.23
C LYS A 304 1.68 8.57 22.52
N HIS A 305 1.79 7.73 21.49
CA HIS A 305 2.15 6.32 21.61
C HIS A 305 3.56 6.06 21.07
N SER A 306 4.18 4.98 21.49
CA SER A 306 5.35 4.47 20.81
C SER A 306 5.02 4.12 19.35
N GLU A 307 6.02 4.10 18.45
CA GLU A 307 5.79 3.74 17.04
C GLU A 307 5.07 2.39 16.91
N ILE A 308 5.49 1.38 17.68
CA ILE A 308 4.86 0.04 17.65
C ILE A 308 3.44 0.06 18.19
N ASP A 309 3.16 0.77 19.27
CA ASP A 309 1.82 0.83 19.85
C ASP A 309 0.87 1.63 18.95
N GLY A 310 1.37 2.70 18.34
CA GLY A 310 0.62 3.47 17.33
C GLY A 310 0.28 2.62 16.10
N ILE A 311 1.22 1.82 15.59
CA ILE A 311 0.97 0.85 14.51
C ILE A 311 -0.12 -0.14 14.92
N LYS A 312 -0.01 -0.77 16.10
CA LYS A 312 -1.02 -1.72 16.61
C LYS A 312 -2.39 -1.07 16.78
N ARG A 313 -2.44 0.15 17.30
CA ARG A 313 -3.70 0.89 17.49
C ARG A 313 -4.34 1.24 16.15
N THR A 314 -3.54 1.67 15.15
CA THR A 314 -4.04 1.94 13.81
C THR A 314 -4.55 0.66 13.14
N LYS A 315 -3.81 -0.46 13.26
CA LYS A 315 -4.25 -1.77 12.77
C LYS A 315 -5.57 -2.18 13.38
N GLN A 316 -5.72 -2.08 14.69
CA GLN A 316 -6.96 -2.39 15.40
C GLN A 316 -8.13 -1.57 14.87
N ALA A 317 -7.96 -0.26 14.67
CA ALA A 317 -9.00 0.60 14.11
C ALA A 317 -9.42 0.15 12.70
N LEU A 318 -8.44 -0.16 11.83
CA LEU A 318 -8.72 -0.65 10.47
C LEU A 318 -9.46 -2.00 10.48
N GLU A 319 -9.08 -2.93 11.36
CA GLU A 319 -9.72 -4.24 11.48
C GLU A 319 -11.16 -4.14 12.00
N GLU A 320 -11.40 -3.31 13.01
CA GLU A 320 -12.72 -3.08 13.56
C GLU A 320 -13.64 -2.40 12.53
N ILE A 321 -13.16 -1.38 11.82
CA ILE A 321 -13.91 -0.73 10.74
C ILE A 321 -14.20 -1.74 9.62
N ARG A 322 -13.21 -2.56 9.21
CA ARG A 322 -13.40 -3.60 8.20
C ARG A 322 -14.46 -4.62 8.58
N ALA A 323 -14.56 -4.96 9.85
CA ALA A 323 -15.57 -5.88 10.35
C ALA A 323 -16.99 -5.30 10.34
N MET A 324 -17.14 -3.98 10.41
CA MET A 324 -18.44 -3.27 10.33
C MET A 324 -18.95 -3.08 8.89
N LEU A 325 -18.09 -3.25 7.87
CA LEU A 325 -18.42 -3.09 6.45
C LEU A 325 -18.88 -4.41 5.80
#